data_95644728bf8f325eb4cde967f2641306
#
_entry.id   95644728bf8f325eb4cde967f2641306
#
_cell.length_a   1.000
_cell.length_b   1.000
_cell.length_c   1.000
_cell.angle_alpha   90.00
_cell.angle_beta   90.00
_cell.angle_gamma   90.00
#
_symmetry.space_group_name_H-M   'P 1'
#
loop_
_entity.id
_entity.type
_entity.pdbx_description
1 polymer ?
#
loop_
_entity_poly.entity_id
_entity_poly.type
_entity_poly.pdbx_seq_one_letter_code
_entity_poly.pdbx_strand_id
1 'polypeptide(L)'
;MVDVLDDLSPGHGLVADDVRPHLRDGFPWHRPDQAHLHLSTPDLWWDDLTPLLRRTYQSVGVDSAVLDEAVATVRQHYCDPARYQLFPDTIEALVQLGGAGWELVVLSNHVPELPVILEGVGLAGLINEVFSSATIGFEKPHPEAYRIAAGRTSPTECFMIGDNPEADVFGAERAGLRAILVRNLHPEVNKRADKLLGAAQIVMSSS
;
A
#
# COMPACT_ATOMS: atom_id res chain seq x y z
N MET A 1 -13.43 6.76 -3.58
CA MET A 1 -14.05 8.10 -3.78
C MET A 1 -15.32 8.02 -4.62
N VAL A 2 -15.31 7.36 -5.78
CA VAL A 2 -16.53 7.17 -6.59
C VAL A 2 -17.54 6.34 -5.81
N ASP A 3 -17.15 5.20 -5.25
CA ASP A 3 -18.00 4.33 -4.43
C ASP A 3 -18.71 5.06 -3.26
N VAL A 4 -18.08 6.11 -2.71
CA VAL A 4 -18.72 6.97 -1.70
C VAL A 4 -19.91 7.72 -2.30
N LEU A 5 -19.76 8.18 -3.54
CA LEU A 5 -20.82 8.91 -4.24
C LEU A 5 -21.94 7.97 -4.71
N ASP A 6 -21.64 6.73 -5.02
CA ASP A 6 -22.67 5.72 -5.32
C ASP A 6 -23.69 5.59 -4.19
N ASP A 7 -23.21 5.69 -2.93
CA ASP A 7 -24.05 5.62 -1.74
C ASP A 7 -24.76 6.96 -1.41
N LEU A 8 -24.05 8.10 -1.53
CA LEU A 8 -24.55 9.42 -1.09
C LEU A 8 -25.32 10.18 -2.17
N SER A 9 -25.03 9.93 -3.43
CA SER A 9 -25.62 10.62 -4.58
C SER A 9 -25.85 9.66 -5.75
N PRO A 10 -26.74 8.67 -5.61
CA PRO A 10 -26.99 7.69 -6.66
C PRO A 10 -27.29 8.33 -8.00
N GLY A 11 -26.67 7.84 -9.06
CA GLY A 11 -26.85 8.37 -10.42
C GLY A 11 -25.98 9.60 -10.74
N HIS A 12 -24.95 9.92 -9.91
CA HIS A 12 -24.01 11.02 -10.16
C HIS A 12 -23.24 10.89 -11.50
N GLY A 13 -23.13 9.69 -12.06
CA GLY A 13 -22.55 9.44 -13.38
C GLY A 13 -21.01 9.54 -13.47
N LEU A 14 -20.33 9.81 -12.36
CA LEU A 14 -18.86 9.89 -12.32
C LEU A 14 -18.25 8.50 -12.29
N VAL A 15 -17.08 8.36 -12.93
CA VAL A 15 -16.28 7.14 -12.90
C VAL A 15 -14.87 7.42 -12.35
N ALA A 16 -14.12 6.38 -12.03
CA ALA A 16 -12.79 6.51 -11.46
C ALA A 16 -11.85 7.38 -12.32
N ASP A 17 -12.01 7.35 -13.63
CA ASP A 17 -11.18 8.14 -14.57
C ASP A 17 -11.47 9.64 -14.51
N ASP A 18 -12.64 10.07 -14.04
CA ASP A 18 -12.93 11.49 -13.81
C ASP A 18 -12.18 12.01 -12.58
N VAL A 19 -12.03 11.18 -11.56
CA VAL A 19 -11.42 11.54 -10.28
C VAL A 19 -9.89 11.42 -10.31
N ARG A 20 -9.35 10.39 -10.98
CA ARG A 20 -7.92 10.07 -11.01
C ARG A 20 -6.98 11.23 -11.41
N PRO A 21 -7.30 12.10 -12.38
CA PRO A 21 -6.44 13.23 -12.73
C PRO A 21 -6.20 14.21 -11.58
N HIS A 22 -7.15 14.32 -10.66
CA HIS A 22 -7.11 15.27 -9.53
C HIS A 22 -6.38 14.67 -8.30
N LEU A 23 -6.01 13.38 -8.37
CA LEU A 23 -5.28 12.65 -7.32
C LEU A 23 -3.82 12.33 -7.70
N ARG A 24 -3.30 12.94 -8.77
CA ARG A 24 -1.92 12.70 -9.26
C ARG A 24 -0.84 13.32 -8.38
N ASP A 25 -1.22 14.21 -7.48
CA ASP A 25 -0.34 14.87 -6.51
C ASP A 25 -1.11 15.15 -5.23
N GLY A 26 -0.36 15.34 -4.12
CA GLY A 26 -0.91 15.71 -2.81
C GLY A 26 -0.96 14.59 -1.79
N PHE A 27 -0.69 13.34 -2.16
CA PHE A 27 -0.46 12.28 -1.18
C PHE A 27 1.02 12.24 -0.74
N PRO A 28 1.34 11.78 0.48
CA PRO A 28 2.72 11.64 0.95
C PRO A 28 3.60 10.83 -0.01
N TRP A 29 3.09 9.74 -0.59
CA TRP A 29 3.84 8.90 -1.54
C TRP A 29 4.18 9.54 -2.88
N HIS A 30 3.66 10.73 -3.19
CA HIS A 30 4.09 11.53 -4.35
C HIS A 30 5.37 12.33 -4.09
N ARG A 31 5.81 12.39 -2.82
CA ARG A 31 7.04 13.03 -2.37
C ARG A 31 7.83 12.07 -1.48
N PRO A 32 8.25 10.92 -2.01
CA PRO A 32 8.85 9.85 -1.22
C PRO A 32 10.22 10.20 -0.63
N ASP A 33 10.85 11.27 -1.12
CA ASP A 33 12.09 11.84 -0.59
C ASP A 33 11.90 12.65 0.70
N GLN A 34 10.65 12.95 1.07
CA GLN A 34 10.30 13.74 2.24
C GLN A 34 9.74 12.86 3.35
N ALA A 35 10.34 12.95 4.55
CA ALA A 35 9.77 12.35 5.74
C ALA A 35 8.50 13.10 6.19
N HIS A 36 7.50 12.35 6.64
CA HIS A 36 6.24 12.91 7.15
C HIS A 36 5.91 12.42 8.57
N LEU A 37 6.93 12.41 9.44
CA LEU A 37 6.83 11.95 10.83
C LEU A 37 5.74 12.67 11.65
N HIS A 38 5.33 13.86 11.23
CA HIS A 38 4.25 14.63 11.85
C HIS A 38 2.85 14.07 11.56
N LEU A 39 2.69 13.15 10.59
CA LEU A 39 1.42 12.52 10.21
C LEU A 39 1.26 11.11 10.82
N SER A 40 1.92 10.84 11.94
CA SER A 40 2.08 9.50 12.51
C SER A 40 0.81 8.88 13.15
N THR A 41 -0.28 9.64 13.23
CA THR A 41 -1.57 9.11 13.72
C THR A 41 -2.61 9.10 12.61
N PRO A 42 -3.63 8.19 12.69
CA PRO A 42 -4.70 8.15 11.70
C PRO A 42 -5.38 9.51 11.49
N ASP A 43 -5.70 10.22 12.56
CA ASP A 43 -6.40 11.50 12.45
C ASP A 43 -5.54 12.57 11.77
N LEU A 44 -4.28 12.72 12.18
CA LEU A 44 -3.35 13.67 11.54
C LEU A 44 -3.16 13.37 10.04
N TRP A 45 -3.08 12.09 9.69
CA TRP A 45 -2.89 11.66 8.30
C TRP A 45 -4.12 11.98 7.44
N TRP A 46 -5.32 11.68 7.93
CA TRP A 46 -6.56 11.97 7.19
C TRP A 46 -6.91 13.46 7.18
N ASP A 47 -6.60 14.20 8.25
CA ASP A 47 -6.76 15.66 8.29
C ASP A 47 -5.89 16.36 7.24
N ASP A 48 -4.64 15.89 7.04
CA ASP A 48 -3.73 16.39 6.00
C ASP A 48 -4.28 16.15 4.59
N LEU A 49 -4.97 15.03 4.37
CA LEU A 49 -5.58 14.69 3.07
C LEU A 49 -6.93 15.35 2.83
N THR A 50 -7.64 15.78 3.86
CA THR A 50 -8.99 16.38 3.73
C THR A 50 -9.05 17.49 2.69
N PRO A 51 -8.10 18.45 2.61
CA PRO A 51 -8.12 19.48 1.57
C PRO A 51 -7.97 18.93 0.14
N LEU A 52 -7.17 17.88 -0.06
CA LEU A 52 -7.02 17.22 -1.34
C LEU A 52 -8.32 16.54 -1.77
N LEU A 53 -8.93 15.75 -0.88
CA LEU A 53 -10.19 15.06 -1.13
C LEU A 53 -11.30 16.04 -1.49
N ARG A 54 -11.40 17.14 -0.73
CA ARG A 54 -12.38 18.19 -0.97
C ARG A 54 -12.20 18.84 -2.34
N ARG A 55 -10.98 19.27 -2.67
CA ARG A 55 -10.69 19.87 -3.99
C ARG A 55 -11.00 18.90 -5.12
N THR A 56 -10.70 17.62 -4.94
CA THR A 56 -10.99 16.59 -5.93
C THR A 56 -12.48 16.48 -6.20
N TYR A 57 -13.30 16.34 -5.17
CA TYR A 57 -14.77 16.29 -5.34
C TYR A 57 -15.34 17.56 -5.95
N GLN A 58 -14.85 18.73 -5.56
CA GLN A 58 -15.24 20.00 -6.16
C GLN A 58 -14.89 20.06 -7.66
N SER A 59 -13.71 19.58 -8.03
CA SER A 59 -13.23 19.61 -9.42
C SER A 59 -14.06 18.73 -10.36
N VAL A 60 -14.70 17.69 -9.84
CA VAL A 60 -15.59 16.81 -10.62
C VAL A 60 -17.07 17.18 -10.45
N GLY A 61 -17.36 18.31 -9.82
CA GLY A 61 -18.72 18.88 -9.75
C GLY A 61 -19.65 18.23 -8.74
N VAL A 62 -19.09 17.62 -7.66
CA VAL A 62 -19.93 17.09 -6.56
C VAL A 62 -20.70 18.23 -5.89
N ASP A 63 -22.00 18.02 -5.69
CA ASP A 63 -22.89 19.00 -5.07
C ASP A 63 -22.41 19.38 -3.65
N SER A 64 -22.43 20.65 -3.36
CA SER A 64 -22.05 21.19 -2.06
C SER A 64 -22.88 20.63 -0.90
N ALA A 65 -24.11 20.20 -1.16
CA ALA A 65 -24.99 19.62 -0.15
C ALA A 65 -24.49 18.28 0.40
N VAL A 66 -23.72 17.51 -0.41
CA VAL A 66 -23.17 16.19 -0.01
C VAL A 66 -21.65 16.21 0.13
N LEU A 67 -20.99 17.31 -0.20
CA LEU A 67 -19.53 17.41 -0.27
C LEU A 67 -18.84 17.07 1.07
N ASP A 68 -19.34 17.66 2.17
CA ASP A 68 -18.74 17.45 3.49
C ASP A 68 -18.89 16.01 3.96
N GLU A 69 -20.05 15.42 3.74
CA GLU A 69 -20.31 14.02 4.06
C GLU A 69 -19.49 13.09 3.17
N ALA A 70 -19.38 13.38 1.87
CA ALA A 70 -18.57 12.61 0.95
C ALA A 70 -17.10 12.58 1.36
N VAL A 71 -16.53 13.74 1.74
CA VAL A 71 -15.14 13.83 2.23
C VAL A 71 -14.96 13.04 3.52
N ALA A 72 -15.85 13.19 4.48
CA ALA A 72 -15.78 12.50 5.78
C ALA A 72 -15.90 10.98 5.64
N THR A 73 -16.66 10.50 4.65
CA THR A 73 -16.91 9.07 4.43
C THR A 73 -15.76 8.36 3.72
N VAL A 74 -14.86 9.08 3.01
CA VAL A 74 -13.75 8.45 2.26
C VAL A 74 -12.90 7.53 3.14
N ARG A 75 -12.53 7.96 4.35
CA ARG A 75 -11.73 7.16 5.29
C ARG A 75 -12.41 5.82 5.59
N GLN A 76 -13.68 5.86 5.96
CA GLN A 76 -14.44 4.66 6.30
C GLN A 76 -14.48 3.68 5.13
N HIS A 77 -14.77 4.17 3.91
CA HIS A 77 -14.82 3.35 2.71
C HIS A 77 -13.45 2.78 2.33
N TYR A 78 -12.39 3.60 2.45
CA TYR A 78 -11.03 3.16 2.10
C TYR A 78 -10.50 2.13 3.10
N CYS A 79 -10.84 2.25 4.37
CA CYS A 79 -10.36 1.36 5.42
C CYS A 79 -11.26 0.13 5.65
N ASP A 80 -12.36 -0.01 4.92
CA ASP A 80 -13.27 -1.16 5.04
C ASP A 80 -12.63 -2.42 4.43
N PRO A 81 -12.29 -3.45 5.23
CA PRO A 81 -11.70 -4.69 4.72
C PRO A 81 -12.57 -5.42 3.69
N ALA A 82 -13.90 -5.26 3.73
CA ALA A 82 -14.82 -5.88 2.78
C ALA A 82 -14.63 -5.39 1.33
N ARG A 83 -13.92 -4.27 1.14
CA ARG A 83 -13.60 -3.70 -0.17
C ARG A 83 -12.29 -4.21 -0.76
N TYR A 84 -11.57 -5.06 -0.03
CA TYR A 84 -10.31 -5.66 -0.46
C TYR A 84 -10.49 -7.13 -0.79
N GLN A 85 -9.79 -7.59 -1.81
CA GLN A 85 -9.79 -8.98 -2.20
C GLN A 85 -8.36 -9.50 -2.30
N LEU A 86 -8.09 -10.60 -1.63
CA LEU A 86 -6.81 -11.28 -1.76
C LEU A 86 -6.69 -11.95 -3.13
N PHE A 87 -5.47 -11.93 -3.68
CA PHE A 87 -5.18 -12.78 -4.82
C PHE A 87 -5.27 -14.26 -4.42
N PRO A 88 -5.70 -15.14 -5.31
CA PRO A 88 -5.96 -16.55 -4.99
C PRO A 88 -4.77 -17.32 -4.41
N ASP A 89 -3.54 -16.90 -4.74
CA ASP A 89 -2.31 -17.54 -4.32
C ASP A 89 -1.69 -16.94 -3.04
N THR A 90 -2.30 -15.90 -2.45
CA THR A 90 -1.71 -15.17 -1.33
C THR A 90 -1.53 -16.05 -0.09
N ILE A 91 -2.59 -16.69 0.37
CA ILE A 91 -2.56 -17.50 1.60
C ILE A 91 -1.56 -18.65 1.46
N GLU A 92 -1.61 -19.36 0.32
CA GLU A 92 -0.71 -20.48 0.06
C GLU A 92 0.77 -20.07 0.08
N ALA A 93 1.10 -18.94 -0.57
CA ALA A 93 2.45 -18.41 -0.60
C ALA A 93 2.97 -18.04 0.80
N LEU A 94 2.15 -17.37 1.60
CA LEU A 94 2.51 -16.97 2.96
C LEU A 94 2.70 -18.20 3.87
N VAL A 95 1.82 -19.19 3.78
CA VAL A 95 1.94 -20.45 4.53
C VAL A 95 3.21 -21.20 4.17
N GLN A 96 3.58 -21.29 2.88
CA GLN A 96 4.81 -21.94 2.44
C GLN A 96 6.06 -21.22 2.95
N LEU A 97 6.11 -19.90 2.86
CA LEU A 97 7.22 -19.09 3.36
C LEU A 97 7.36 -19.22 4.89
N GLY A 98 6.27 -19.04 5.64
CA GLY A 98 6.29 -19.20 7.10
C GLY A 98 6.67 -20.62 7.53
N GLY A 99 6.16 -21.65 6.84
CA GLY A 99 6.53 -23.05 7.05
C GLY A 99 8.00 -23.37 6.75
N ALA A 100 8.63 -22.60 5.87
CA ALA A 100 10.07 -22.68 5.58
C ALA A 100 10.93 -21.85 6.58
N GLY A 101 10.31 -21.23 7.59
CA GLY A 101 10.99 -20.46 8.64
C GLY A 101 11.24 -18.99 8.32
N TRP A 102 10.64 -18.45 7.26
CA TRP A 102 10.72 -17.03 6.95
C TRP A 102 9.84 -16.21 7.89
N GLU A 103 10.38 -15.11 8.37
CA GLU A 103 9.62 -14.05 9.04
C GLU A 103 8.95 -13.16 7.97
N LEU A 104 7.64 -13.01 8.07
CA LEU A 104 6.83 -12.34 7.05
C LEU A 104 6.41 -10.95 7.54
N VAL A 105 6.86 -9.93 6.82
CA VAL A 105 6.63 -8.53 7.15
C VAL A 105 5.94 -7.84 5.98
N VAL A 106 4.96 -7.00 6.27
CA VAL A 106 4.37 -6.10 5.27
C VAL A 106 5.00 -4.72 5.39
N LEU A 107 5.53 -4.20 4.28
CA LEU A 107 5.95 -2.81 4.11
C LEU A 107 5.19 -2.20 2.94
N SER A 108 4.29 -1.27 3.20
CA SER A 108 3.43 -0.68 2.17
C SER A 108 3.31 0.84 2.29
N ASN A 109 3.34 1.54 1.15
CA ASN A 109 2.90 2.92 1.05
C ASN A 109 1.38 2.94 1.17
N HIS A 110 0.88 3.16 2.38
CA HIS A 110 -0.53 2.96 2.71
C HIS A 110 -0.97 3.81 3.91
N VAL A 111 -2.27 3.87 4.14
CA VAL A 111 -2.90 4.55 5.29
C VAL A 111 -2.51 3.90 6.62
N PRO A 112 -2.63 4.62 7.75
CA PRO A 112 -2.29 4.08 9.07
C PRO A 112 -3.09 2.83 9.47
N GLU A 113 -4.30 2.67 8.94
CA GLU A 113 -5.22 1.55 9.23
C GLU A 113 -4.85 0.24 8.53
N LEU A 114 -3.74 0.18 7.79
CA LEU A 114 -3.32 -1.04 7.09
C LEU A 114 -3.35 -2.30 7.95
N PRO A 115 -2.90 -2.31 9.23
CA PRO A 115 -3.00 -3.52 10.07
C PRO A 115 -4.43 -4.03 10.23
N VAL A 116 -5.41 -3.13 10.41
CA VAL A 116 -6.82 -3.49 10.54
C VAL A 116 -7.38 -4.05 9.24
N ILE A 117 -6.97 -3.48 8.10
CA ILE A 117 -7.37 -3.98 6.78
C ILE A 117 -6.84 -5.40 6.58
N LEU A 118 -5.55 -5.65 6.89
CA LEU A 118 -4.92 -6.96 6.74
C LEU A 118 -5.54 -8.02 7.67
N GLU A 119 -5.89 -7.65 8.88
CA GLU A 119 -6.65 -8.50 9.79
C GLU A 119 -8.02 -8.87 9.21
N GLY A 120 -8.76 -7.87 8.74
CA GLY A 120 -10.10 -8.06 8.20
C GLY A 120 -10.17 -8.88 6.92
N VAL A 121 -9.11 -8.91 6.10
CA VAL A 121 -9.00 -9.80 4.94
C VAL A 121 -8.43 -11.19 5.28
N GLY A 122 -8.21 -11.50 6.58
CA GLY A 122 -7.82 -12.83 7.04
C GLY A 122 -6.31 -13.12 7.00
N LEU A 123 -5.44 -12.10 7.01
CA LEU A 123 -3.98 -12.27 7.05
C LEU A 123 -3.41 -12.25 8.47
N ALA A 124 -4.24 -12.03 9.51
CA ALA A 124 -3.83 -12.14 10.90
C ALA A 124 -3.23 -13.53 11.18
N GLY A 125 -2.11 -13.56 11.87
CA GLY A 125 -1.40 -14.80 12.18
C GLY A 125 -0.52 -15.38 11.06
N LEU A 126 -0.61 -14.85 9.83
CA LEU A 126 0.33 -15.16 8.75
C LEU A 126 1.42 -14.10 8.58
N ILE A 127 1.20 -12.91 9.11
CA ILE A 127 2.14 -11.78 9.05
C ILE A 127 2.68 -11.52 10.46
N ASN A 128 4.00 -11.40 10.58
CA ASN A 128 4.68 -11.14 11.86
C ASN A 128 4.61 -9.67 12.24
N GLU A 129 4.78 -8.77 11.27
CA GLU A 129 4.78 -7.33 11.50
C GLU A 129 4.27 -6.54 10.29
N VAL A 130 3.65 -5.38 10.53
CA VAL A 130 3.07 -4.53 9.48
C VAL A 130 3.59 -3.11 9.63
N PHE A 131 4.25 -2.63 8.60
CA PHE A 131 4.74 -1.25 8.47
C PHE A 131 3.96 -0.53 7.37
N SER A 132 3.06 0.36 7.76
CA SER A 132 2.49 1.34 6.85
C SER A 132 3.42 2.55 6.79
N SER A 133 3.68 3.08 5.60
CA SER A 133 4.44 4.32 5.42
C SER A 133 3.87 5.46 6.24
N ALA A 134 2.55 5.55 6.35
CA ALA A 134 1.87 6.57 7.14
C ALA A 134 2.26 6.51 8.63
N THR A 135 2.51 5.33 9.20
CA THR A 135 2.90 5.18 10.61
C THR A 135 4.40 5.31 10.84
N ILE A 136 5.22 4.88 9.89
CA ILE A 136 6.68 4.99 10.01
C ILE A 136 7.24 6.32 9.52
N GLY A 137 6.43 7.11 8.78
CA GLY A 137 6.78 8.45 8.29
C GLY A 137 7.70 8.49 7.06
N PHE A 138 7.89 7.36 6.39
CA PHE A 138 8.74 7.23 5.19
C PHE A 138 8.05 6.38 4.13
N GLU A 139 7.93 6.92 2.92
CA GLU A 139 7.39 6.22 1.76
C GLU A 139 8.48 5.42 1.01
N LYS A 140 8.19 4.22 0.52
CA LYS A 140 9.08 3.61 -0.49
C LYS A 140 9.10 4.49 -1.73
N PRO A 141 10.25 4.73 -2.36
CA PRO A 141 11.55 4.10 -2.19
C PRO A 141 12.54 4.79 -1.22
N HIS A 142 12.09 5.54 -0.22
CA HIS A 142 12.99 6.11 0.79
C HIS A 142 13.73 5.01 1.56
N PRO A 143 15.07 5.08 1.72
CA PRO A 143 15.86 4.00 2.32
C PRO A 143 15.47 3.68 3.77
N GLU A 144 15.00 4.67 4.54
CA GLU A 144 14.56 4.46 5.92
C GLU A 144 13.34 3.53 6.02
N ALA A 145 12.45 3.52 5.03
CA ALA A 145 11.31 2.59 5.01
C ALA A 145 11.78 1.13 5.07
N TYR A 146 12.76 0.77 4.22
CA TYR A 146 13.31 -0.58 4.19
C TYR A 146 14.15 -0.89 5.43
N ARG A 147 14.95 0.09 5.91
CA ARG A 147 15.75 -0.07 7.13
C ARG A 147 14.87 -0.36 8.35
N ILE A 148 13.77 0.35 8.49
CA ILE A 148 12.80 0.12 9.58
C ILE A 148 12.18 -1.27 9.46
N ALA A 149 11.72 -1.65 8.27
CA ALA A 149 11.08 -2.96 8.05
C ALA A 149 12.05 -4.14 8.18
N ALA A 150 13.31 -3.98 7.79
CA ALA A 150 14.33 -5.00 7.97
C ALA A 150 14.74 -5.18 9.45
N GLY A 151 14.51 -4.16 10.29
CA GLY A 151 14.79 -4.22 11.71
C GLY A 151 16.26 -4.52 12.01
N ARG A 152 16.52 -5.68 12.65
CA ARG A 152 17.88 -6.16 12.98
C ARG A 152 18.42 -7.19 11.98
N THR A 153 17.60 -7.63 11.04
CA THR A 153 18.02 -8.59 10.02
C THR A 153 18.97 -7.93 9.03
N SER A 154 20.00 -8.63 8.61
CA SER A 154 20.89 -8.13 7.55
C SER A 154 20.09 -7.88 6.27
N PRO A 155 20.19 -6.70 5.63
CA PRO A 155 19.46 -6.43 4.40
C PRO A 155 19.67 -7.47 3.31
N THR A 156 20.86 -8.07 3.22
CA THR A 156 21.18 -9.14 2.25
C THR A 156 20.45 -10.47 2.51
N GLU A 157 19.88 -10.65 3.70
CA GLU A 157 19.05 -11.80 4.07
C GLU A 157 17.56 -11.52 3.90
N CYS A 158 17.18 -10.27 3.58
CA CYS A 158 15.81 -9.86 3.35
C CYS A 158 15.45 -9.90 1.86
N PHE A 159 14.21 -10.29 1.58
CA PHE A 159 13.61 -10.15 0.25
C PHE A 159 12.46 -9.15 0.30
N MET A 160 12.47 -8.17 -0.60
CA MET A 160 11.31 -7.37 -0.93
C MET A 160 10.57 -8.03 -2.09
N ILE A 161 9.28 -8.31 -1.93
CA ILE A 161 8.42 -8.85 -2.97
C ILE A 161 7.28 -7.87 -3.18
N GLY A 162 7.15 -7.32 -4.38
CA GLY A 162 6.10 -6.35 -4.68
C GLY A 162 5.91 -6.13 -6.16
N ASP A 163 4.96 -5.29 -6.54
CA ASP A 163 4.53 -5.09 -7.93
C ASP A 163 4.99 -3.74 -8.53
N ASN A 164 5.56 -2.88 -7.71
CA ASN A 164 6.07 -1.59 -8.17
C ASN A 164 7.58 -1.67 -8.44
N PRO A 165 8.04 -1.54 -9.71
CA PRO A 165 9.46 -1.64 -10.03
C PRO A 165 10.33 -0.64 -9.26
N GLU A 166 9.90 0.63 -9.15
CA GLU A 166 10.68 1.65 -8.47
C GLU A 166 10.68 1.49 -6.95
N ALA A 167 9.50 1.30 -6.36
CA ALA A 167 9.36 1.21 -4.91
C ALA A 167 9.75 -0.18 -4.36
N ASP A 168 9.44 -1.28 -5.04
CA ASP A 168 9.63 -2.61 -4.48
C ASP A 168 10.90 -3.31 -4.97
N VAL A 169 11.43 -2.89 -6.13
CA VAL A 169 12.64 -3.50 -6.66
C VAL A 169 13.84 -2.57 -6.54
N PHE A 170 13.88 -1.50 -7.33
CA PHE A 170 15.06 -0.63 -7.36
C PHE A 170 15.31 0.09 -6.03
N GLY A 171 14.24 0.51 -5.33
CA GLY A 171 14.36 1.10 -4.00
C GLY A 171 14.90 0.12 -2.97
N ALA A 172 14.38 -1.12 -2.96
CA ALA A 172 14.84 -2.18 -2.07
C ALA A 172 16.29 -2.58 -2.35
N GLU A 173 16.67 -2.74 -3.62
CA GLU A 173 18.06 -3.07 -4.02
C GLU A 173 19.04 -1.95 -3.64
N ARG A 174 18.66 -0.67 -3.80
CA ARG A 174 19.47 0.47 -3.32
C ARG A 174 19.64 0.46 -1.79
N ALA A 175 18.67 -0.07 -1.06
CA ALA A 175 18.76 -0.26 0.39
C ALA A 175 19.49 -1.56 0.79
N GLY A 176 19.99 -2.34 -0.18
CA GLY A 176 20.76 -3.58 0.03
C GLY A 176 19.92 -4.84 0.18
N LEU A 177 18.60 -4.78 0.02
CA LEU A 177 17.73 -5.96 0.05
C LEU A 177 17.80 -6.71 -1.29
N ARG A 178 17.45 -7.98 -1.26
CA ARG A 178 17.15 -8.76 -2.46
C ARG A 178 15.70 -8.44 -2.89
N ALA A 179 15.42 -8.37 -4.19
CA ALA A 179 14.08 -8.00 -4.65
C ALA A 179 13.52 -8.96 -5.71
N ILE A 180 12.20 -9.12 -5.71
CA ILE A 180 11.46 -9.92 -6.69
C ILE A 180 10.22 -9.13 -7.11
N LEU A 181 10.12 -8.83 -8.41
CA LEU A 181 8.93 -8.22 -8.98
C LEU A 181 7.83 -9.26 -9.16
N VAL A 182 6.61 -8.97 -8.70
CA VAL A 182 5.45 -9.84 -8.92
C VAL A 182 4.34 -9.12 -9.67
N ARG A 183 3.56 -9.87 -10.45
CA ARG A 183 2.35 -9.37 -11.15
C ARG A 183 2.60 -8.17 -12.08
N ASN A 184 3.84 -7.87 -12.38
CA ASN A 184 4.23 -6.76 -13.23
C ASN A 184 5.42 -7.15 -14.12
N LEU A 185 5.65 -6.36 -15.17
CA LEU A 185 6.76 -6.54 -16.09
C LEU A 185 7.58 -5.25 -16.15
N HIS A 186 8.89 -5.38 -16.06
CA HIS A 186 9.82 -4.27 -16.29
C HIS A 186 11.07 -4.80 -16.99
N PRO A 187 11.54 -4.14 -18.08
CA PRO A 187 12.64 -4.66 -18.92
C PRO A 187 13.96 -4.83 -18.17
N GLU A 188 14.21 -4.01 -17.15
CA GLU A 188 15.46 -4.04 -16.35
C GLU A 188 15.38 -4.96 -15.14
N VAL A 189 14.22 -5.57 -14.84
CA VAL A 189 14.06 -6.46 -13.69
C VAL A 189 14.17 -7.92 -14.14
N ASN A 190 15.24 -8.60 -13.67
CA ASN A 190 15.51 -9.99 -14.00
C ASN A 190 14.80 -10.98 -13.08
N LYS A 191 14.69 -10.68 -11.78
CA LYS A 191 14.01 -11.54 -10.81
C LYS A 191 12.54 -11.17 -10.72
N ARG A 192 11.70 -12.00 -11.32
CA ARG A 192 10.26 -11.77 -11.35
C ARG A 192 9.47 -13.06 -11.31
N ALA A 193 8.22 -12.95 -10.88
CA ALA A 193 7.23 -14.03 -10.91
C ALA A 193 5.85 -13.46 -11.26
N ASP A 194 5.03 -14.23 -11.96
CA ASP A 194 3.68 -13.82 -12.31
C ASP A 194 2.73 -13.82 -11.09
N LYS A 195 3.09 -14.57 -10.06
CA LYS A 195 2.29 -14.77 -8.84
C LYS A 195 3.18 -14.75 -7.60
N LEU A 196 2.58 -14.44 -6.44
CA LEU A 196 3.29 -14.46 -5.16
C LEU A 196 3.86 -15.86 -4.84
N LEU A 197 3.13 -16.92 -5.17
CA LEU A 197 3.59 -18.29 -4.99
C LEU A 197 4.87 -18.59 -5.76
N GLY A 198 5.01 -18.07 -6.98
CA GLY A 198 6.25 -18.18 -7.76
C GLY A 198 7.41 -17.43 -7.11
N ALA A 199 7.16 -16.25 -6.55
CA ALA A 199 8.18 -15.51 -5.79
C ALA A 199 8.59 -16.27 -4.52
N ALA A 200 7.66 -16.89 -3.80
CA ALA A 200 7.96 -17.73 -2.65
C ALA A 200 8.89 -18.89 -3.01
N GLN A 201 8.67 -19.53 -4.14
CA GLN A 201 9.55 -20.62 -4.64
C GLN A 201 10.97 -20.11 -4.94
N ILE A 202 11.10 -18.91 -5.55
CA ILE A 202 12.42 -18.29 -5.79
C ILE A 202 13.13 -18.00 -4.47
N VAL A 203 12.43 -17.47 -3.46
CA VAL A 203 13.00 -17.21 -2.13
C VAL A 203 13.52 -18.49 -1.51
N MET A 204 12.70 -19.54 -1.42
CA MET A 204 13.04 -20.83 -0.82
C MET A 204 14.20 -21.54 -1.52
N SER A 205 14.36 -21.35 -2.85
CA SER A 205 15.47 -21.93 -3.61
C SER A 205 16.78 -21.13 -3.52
N SER A 206 16.73 -19.94 -2.93
CA SER A 206 17.85 -19.02 -2.80
C SER A 206 18.44 -18.98 -1.39
N SER A 207 17.92 -19.83 -0.49
CA SER A 207 18.33 -19.95 0.93
C SER A 207 19.46 -20.94 1.11
#